data_66554763500f34d61b9a3d05bb95c801
#
_entry.id   66554763500f34d61b9a3d05bb95c801
#
_cell.length_a   1.000
_cell.length_b   1.000
_cell.length_c   1.000
_cell.angle_alpha   90.00
_cell.angle_beta   90.00
_cell.angle_gamma   90.00
#
_symmetry.space_group_name_H-M   'P 1'
#
loop_
_entity.id
_entity.type
_entity.pdbx_description
1 polymer ?
#
loop_
_entity_poly.entity_id
_entity_poly.type
_entity_poly.pdbx_seq_one_letter_code
_entity_poly.pdbx_strand_id
1 'polypeptide(L)'
;MLMLIPFSLIAATFRTLKSPSQGRITVFIPKYLQRRHCLKASRAKGLLLISQQEKYKSSQNIKSKILSSVAFCALPLALLCSSSLVLADQKPKTNEGFYNPLAITKPDPLLPNSVQPLTPAQQLKLKAALDKLNQQAAARLAAGDSVGAYGIWNRELRLRRALGFQEEVEALGRVGAIAWSDNQRSQVQVITQRLLEIQQQILSKQSSLSLLNSLGFAFQQVREPRRAIATYEQILARTRLAKDVAATQATLRTLAELNLSWFDYTKAAANYQELLNYATQAGDRQSSLTYLQQLDYIYEKSKQYQQAVAVKQKLLGIYQNDPQLSLDLPSLRLAIGKNYQALNQLQAAFQNYQQAYNSAWTLQQYALAGDALRQLISLYRAQGQIDEALQTSQILVEAQQRASNIYGMMTAYDLIGQLYLNRANYSEALGAFQKGLELAQQLRYQETYFAQQIQQVNQRLSQ
;
A
#
# COMPACT_ATOMS: atom_id res chain seq x y z
N MET A 1 11.08 -21.65 36.19
CA MET A 1 11.76 -22.92 35.94
C MET A 1 11.65 -23.22 34.46
N LEU A 2 12.61 -22.72 33.67
CA LEU A 2 12.66 -22.82 32.21
C LEU A 2 13.36 -24.13 31.85
N MET A 3 12.63 -25.08 31.23
CA MET A 3 13.25 -26.27 30.65
C MET A 3 13.99 -25.87 29.36
N LEU A 4 15.31 -25.83 29.45
CA LEU A 4 16.24 -25.79 28.32
C LEU A 4 16.20 -27.15 27.63
N ILE A 5 15.67 -27.21 26.41
CA ILE A 5 15.83 -28.37 25.52
C ILE A 5 17.21 -28.24 24.91
N PRO A 6 18.16 -29.14 25.13
CA PRO A 6 19.51 -29.00 24.60
C PRO A 6 19.54 -29.21 23.10
N PHE A 7 20.31 -28.39 22.41
CA PHE A 7 20.58 -28.35 20.96
C PHE A 7 21.09 -29.67 20.36
N SER A 8 21.44 -30.65 21.18
CA SER A 8 21.95 -31.97 20.78
C SER A 8 20.96 -32.83 19.96
N LEU A 9 19.66 -32.50 19.99
CA LEU A 9 18.67 -33.27 19.22
C LEU A 9 18.55 -32.85 17.75
N ILE A 10 19.06 -31.69 17.36
CA ILE A 10 19.00 -31.19 15.97
C ILE A 10 20.13 -31.80 15.11
N ALA A 11 21.26 -32.16 15.70
CA ALA A 11 22.39 -32.76 15.00
C ALA A 11 22.24 -34.29 14.74
N ALA A 12 21.35 -34.96 15.48
CA ALA A 12 21.22 -36.43 15.41
C ALA A 12 20.33 -36.92 14.23
N THR A 13 19.50 -36.07 13.62
CA THR A 13 18.61 -36.46 12.53
C THR A 13 19.27 -36.39 11.12
N PHE A 14 20.52 -35.92 11.04
CA PHE A 14 21.20 -35.75 9.74
C PHE A 14 22.17 -36.85 9.35
N ARG A 15 22.24 -38.00 10.08
CA ARG A 15 23.30 -39.02 9.86
C ARG A 15 22.93 -40.25 9.04
N THR A 16 21.73 -40.37 8.48
CA THR A 16 21.41 -41.54 7.63
C THR A 16 20.55 -41.19 6.42
N LEU A 17 21.21 -40.73 5.36
CA LEU A 17 20.74 -41.01 4.00
C LEU A 17 21.95 -41.12 3.07
N LYS A 18 22.37 -42.39 2.88
CA LYS A 18 23.29 -42.81 1.80
C LYS A 18 22.57 -42.72 0.46
N SER A 19 23.26 -42.23 -0.55
CA SER A 19 22.84 -42.14 -1.95
C SER A 19 22.59 -43.52 -2.56
N PRO A 20 21.73 -43.63 -3.57
CA PRO A 20 21.89 -44.56 -4.65
C PRO A 20 21.94 -43.87 -6.04
N SER A 21 22.99 -44.21 -6.75
CA SER A 21 23.21 -44.42 -8.19
C SER A 21 22.20 -43.93 -9.22
N GLN A 22 22.76 -43.22 -10.17
CA GLN A 22 22.47 -43.03 -11.59
C GLN A 22 21.28 -43.83 -12.20
N GLY A 23 20.30 -43.09 -12.74
CA GLY A 23 19.33 -43.55 -13.70
C GLY A 23 18.81 -42.38 -14.52
N ARG A 24 19.11 -42.37 -15.82
CA ARG A 24 18.59 -41.43 -16.81
C ARG A 24 17.05 -41.43 -16.80
N ILE A 25 16.41 -40.31 -16.61
CA ILE A 25 14.98 -40.12 -16.83
C ILE A 25 14.77 -38.99 -17.82
N THR A 26 14.15 -39.35 -18.93
CA THR A 26 13.66 -38.54 -20.05
C THR A 26 12.63 -37.53 -19.54
N VAL A 27 12.83 -36.26 -19.84
CA VAL A 27 11.94 -35.15 -19.44
C VAL A 27 10.70 -35.18 -20.34
N PHE A 28 9.56 -35.51 -19.75
CA PHE A 28 8.24 -35.24 -20.33
C PHE A 28 7.78 -33.90 -19.83
N ILE A 29 7.62 -32.91 -20.73
CA ILE A 29 7.07 -31.59 -20.41
C ILE A 29 5.55 -31.62 -20.63
N PRO A 30 4.71 -31.44 -19.58
CA PRO A 30 3.29 -31.23 -19.80
C PRO A 30 3.03 -29.75 -20.16
N LYS A 31 2.24 -29.57 -21.22
CA LYS A 31 1.67 -28.27 -21.64
C LYS A 31 0.79 -27.65 -20.57
N TYR A 32 1.35 -26.78 -19.71
CA TYR A 32 0.57 -25.91 -18.79
C TYR A 32 1.25 -24.53 -18.64
N LEU A 33 1.43 -23.84 -19.77
CA LEU A 33 2.06 -22.52 -19.81
C LEU A 33 1.22 -21.48 -20.55
N GLN A 34 -0.11 -21.47 -20.33
CA GLN A 34 -0.98 -20.44 -20.95
C GLN A 34 -1.89 -19.67 -19.98
N ARG A 35 -1.74 -19.81 -18.65
CA ARG A 35 -2.53 -19.03 -17.67
C ARG A 35 -1.74 -18.01 -16.82
N ARG A 36 -0.47 -17.74 -17.13
CA ARG A 36 0.35 -16.78 -16.37
C ARG A 36 0.24 -15.31 -16.82
N HIS A 37 -0.49 -14.98 -17.89
CA HIS A 37 -0.58 -13.60 -18.38
C HIS A 37 -1.65 -12.73 -17.73
N CYS A 38 -2.71 -13.27 -17.15
CA CYS A 38 -3.75 -12.44 -16.50
C CYS A 38 -3.37 -11.95 -15.08
N LEU A 39 -2.55 -12.69 -14.33
CA LEU A 39 -2.13 -12.28 -12.99
C LEU A 39 -1.00 -11.22 -12.97
N LYS A 40 -0.18 -11.14 -14.05
CA LYS A 40 0.86 -10.11 -14.17
C LYS A 40 0.29 -8.72 -14.45
N ALA A 41 -0.84 -8.61 -15.14
CA ALA A 41 -1.46 -7.32 -15.45
C ALA A 41 -2.06 -6.64 -14.22
N SER A 42 -2.59 -7.39 -13.26
CA SER A 42 -3.12 -6.86 -12.00
C SER A 42 -2.00 -6.41 -11.05
N ARG A 43 -0.87 -7.15 -10.99
CA ARG A 43 0.30 -6.74 -10.19
C ARG A 43 1.02 -5.51 -10.76
N ALA A 44 1.07 -5.38 -12.09
CA ALA A 44 1.71 -4.22 -12.73
C ALA A 44 0.94 -2.92 -12.49
N LYS A 45 -0.39 -2.93 -12.42
CA LYS A 45 -1.19 -1.74 -12.09
C LYS A 45 -1.06 -1.30 -10.63
N GLY A 46 -0.92 -2.24 -9.70
CA GLY A 46 -0.65 -1.93 -8.28
C GLY A 46 0.74 -1.34 -8.04
N LEU A 47 1.75 -1.85 -8.73
CA LEU A 47 3.13 -1.36 -8.63
C LEU A 47 3.34 0.00 -9.29
N LEU A 48 2.59 0.33 -10.35
CA LEU A 48 2.67 1.66 -11.00
C LEU A 48 2.12 2.78 -10.10
N LEU A 49 1.10 2.49 -9.29
CA LEU A 49 0.56 3.44 -8.31
C LEU A 49 1.52 3.66 -7.13
N ILE A 50 2.27 2.63 -6.71
CA ILE A 50 3.25 2.73 -5.63
C ILE A 50 4.49 3.53 -6.07
N SER A 51 4.96 3.36 -7.32
CA SER A 51 6.15 4.09 -7.82
C SER A 51 5.92 5.59 -8.01
N GLN A 52 4.69 6.01 -8.29
CA GLN A 52 4.36 7.44 -8.37
C GLN A 52 4.26 8.11 -6.99
N GLN A 53 3.89 7.36 -5.95
CA GLN A 53 3.82 7.89 -4.59
C GLN A 53 5.20 8.06 -3.93
N GLU A 54 6.18 7.22 -4.25
CA GLU A 54 7.55 7.39 -3.73
C GLU A 54 8.25 8.61 -4.32
N LYS A 55 8.00 8.95 -5.59
CA LYS A 55 8.51 10.19 -6.20
C LYS A 55 7.96 11.46 -5.55
N TYR A 56 6.72 11.41 -5.02
CA TYR A 56 6.12 12.56 -4.33
C TYR A 56 6.70 12.79 -2.93
N LYS A 57 7.08 11.71 -2.20
CA LYS A 57 7.72 11.82 -0.88
C LYS A 57 9.16 12.35 -0.94
N SER A 58 9.89 12.03 -2.00
CA SER A 58 11.26 12.53 -2.21
C SER A 58 11.31 14.06 -2.40
N SER A 59 10.28 14.65 -2.98
CA SER A 59 10.19 16.10 -3.22
C SER A 59 9.86 16.92 -1.96
N GLN A 60 9.25 16.34 -0.94
CA GLN A 60 8.90 17.05 0.31
C GLN A 60 10.05 17.06 1.34
N ASN A 61 10.99 16.10 1.27
CA ASN A 61 12.09 16.00 2.23
C ASN A 61 13.25 16.98 1.97
N ILE A 62 13.23 17.73 0.87
CA ILE A 62 14.27 18.73 0.55
C ILE A 62 13.97 20.12 1.14
N LYS A 63 12.73 20.38 1.59
CA LYS A 63 12.33 21.69 2.15
C LYS A 63 12.42 21.83 3.67
N SER A 64 12.78 20.80 4.42
CA SER A 64 12.79 20.85 5.90
C SER A 64 14.19 20.91 6.54
N LYS A 65 15.26 21.12 5.77
CA LYS A 65 16.66 21.16 6.31
C LYS A 65 17.31 22.54 6.39
N ILE A 66 16.54 23.61 6.26
CA ILE A 66 17.08 24.95 6.52
C ILE A 66 16.15 25.63 7.52
N LEU A 67 16.38 25.47 8.81
CA LEU A 67 16.07 26.36 9.93
C LEU A 67 16.18 25.58 11.25
N SER A 68 17.38 25.51 11.77
CA SER A 68 17.60 25.28 13.20
C SER A 68 18.98 25.81 13.60
N SER A 69 19.01 27.01 14.06
CA SER A 69 20.02 27.53 14.99
C SER A 69 19.50 28.88 15.53
N VAL A 70 19.27 28.96 16.81
CA VAL A 70 19.62 30.01 17.77
C VAL A 70 18.73 29.94 19.02
N ALA A 71 19.34 29.46 20.09
CA ALA A 71 19.40 29.89 21.48
C ALA A 71 18.13 30.17 22.34
N PHE A 72 18.05 29.40 23.38
CA PHE A 72 17.76 29.64 24.83
C PHE A 72 17.58 31.07 25.31
N CYS A 73 16.47 31.36 26.07
CA CYS A 73 16.48 31.90 27.42
C CYS A 73 15.07 32.07 28.05
N ALA A 74 14.88 31.37 29.18
CA ALA A 74 14.16 31.76 30.43
C ALA A 74 12.71 32.30 30.45
N LEU A 75 11.85 31.60 31.20
CA LEU A 75 10.60 31.88 31.95
C LEU A 75 10.72 33.07 32.93
N PRO A 76 9.65 33.54 33.67
CA PRO A 76 8.19 33.32 33.59
C PRO A 76 7.35 34.63 33.74
N LEU A 77 6.04 34.66 33.57
CA LEU A 77 5.01 35.17 34.53
C LEU A 77 3.60 35.19 33.88
N ALA A 78 2.66 34.69 34.66
CA ALA A 78 1.25 34.75 34.40
C ALA A 78 0.70 36.19 34.41
N LEU A 79 -0.25 36.46 33.48
CA LEU A 79 -1.31 37.46 33.72
C LEU A 79 -2.51 37.12 32.81
N LEU A 80 -3.62 36.85 33.48
CA LEU A 80 -4.97 36.75 32.96
C LEU A 80 -5.33 38.02 32.19
N CYS A 81 -5.65 37.91 30.91
CA CYS A 81 -6.46 38.88 30.20
C CYS A 81 -7.46 38.15 29.32
N SER A 82 -8.71 38.14 29.78
CA SER A 82 -9.88 37.84 28.98
C SER A 82 -10.00 38.86 27.85
N SER A 83 -9.57 38.48 26.66
CA SER A 83 -9.89 39.20 25.42
C SER A 83 -10.97 38.40 24.67
N SER A 84 -12.18 38.94 24.72
CA SER A 84 -13.30 38.62 23.86
C SER A 84 -12.83 38.60 22.42
N LEU A 85 -12.85 37.39 21.82
CA LEU A 85 -12.73 37.20 20.37
C LEU A 85 -13.95 37.87 19.71
N VAL A 86 -13.76 39.11 19.26
CA VAL A 86 -14.63 39.71 18.26
C VAL A 86 -14.47 38.85 16.99
N LEU A 87 -15.44 37.97 16.76
CA LEU A 87 -15.67 37.36 15.47
C LEU A 87 -15.98 38.51 14.49
N ALA A 88 -14.95 38.98 13.78
CA ALA A 88 -15.16 39.82 12.61
C ALA A 88 -16.00 39.01 11.63
N ASP A 89 -17.24 39.43 11.49
CA ASP A 89 -18.17 38.98 10.47
C ASP A 89 -17.56 39.33 9.10
N GLN A 90 -16.68 38.47 8.60
CA GLN A 90 -16.23 38.55 7.22
C GLN A 90 -17.40 38.12 6.34
N LYS A 91 -18.25 39.10 5.97
CA LYS A 91 -19.10 38.96 4.80
C LYS A 91 -18.26 38.29 3.69
N PRO A 92 -18.76 37.19 3.08
CA PRO A 92 -18.06 36.57 1.98
C PRO A 92 -17.83 37.68 0.94
N LYS A 93 -16.56 37.98 0.62
CA LYS A 93 -16.22 38.84 -0.51
C LYS A 93 -16.95 38.28 -1.70
N THR A 94 -17.97 38.99 -2.16
CA THR A 94 -18.59 38.73 -3.46
C THR A 94 -17.45 38.75 -4.48
N ASN A 95 -17.16 37.58 -5.08
CA ASN A 95 -16.18 37.44 -6.16
C ASN A 95 -16.71 38.19 -7.39
N GLU A 96 -16.55 39.52 -7.39
CA GLU A 96 -16.74 40.33 -8.59
C GLU A 96 -15.65 39.90 -9.56
N GLY A 97 -16.01 39.06 -10.54
CA GLY A 97 -15.16 38.74 -11.68
C GLY A 97 -14.93 37.26 -11.99
N PHE A 98 -15.45 36.28 -11.22
CA PHE A 98 -15.29 34.90 -11.60
C PHE A 98 -16.24 34.52 -12.72
N TYR A 99 -15.74 34.50 -13.97
CA TYR A 99 -16.49 34.01 -15.13
C TYR A 99 -16.80 32.52 -14.97
N ASN A 100 -18.09 32.18 -14.80
CA ASN A 100 -18.53 30.80 -14.76
C ASN A 100 -18.89 30.30 -16.17
N PRO A 101 -18.04 29.50 -16.81
CA PRO A 101 -18.27 29.03 -18.19
C PRO A 101 -19.46 28.06 -18.29
N LEU A 102 -19.97 27.55 -17.16
CA LEU A 102 -21.17 26.70 -17.10
C LEU A 102 -22.47 27.52 -16.89
N ALA A 103 -22.43 28.82 -16.77
CA ALA A 103 -23.64 29.64 -16.73
C ALA A 103 -24.35 29.62 -18.09
N ILE A 104 -25.71 29.49 -18.06
CA ILE A 104 -26.54 29.53 -19.26
C ILE A 104 -26.87 30.99 -19.51
N THR A 105 -26.23 31.60 -20.53
CA THR A 105 -26.39 33.02 -20.84
C THR A 105 -27.13 33.26 -22.13
N LYS A 106 -27.21 32.26 -23.01
CA LYS A 106 -27.85 32.40 -24.35
C LYS A 106 -28.54 31.08 -24.74
N PRO A 107 -29.64 31.16 -25.55
CA PRO A 107 -30.25 29.98 -26.16
C PRO A 107 -29.22 29.26 -27.07
N ASP A 108 -29.30 27.92 -27.10
CA ASP A 108 -28.41 27.09 -27.96
C ASP A 108 -29.27 26.43 -29.07
N PRO A 109 -28.83 26.44 -30.33
CA PRO A 109 -29.58 25.89 -31.45
C PRO A 109 -29.89 24.38 -31.34
N LEU A 110 -29.16 23.64 -30.47
CA LEU A 110 -29.42 22.21 -30.22
C LEU A 110 -30.61 21.98 -29.28
N LEU A 111 -31.11 23.04 -28.62
CA LEU A 111 -32.29 22.97 -27.77
C LEU A 111 -33.51 23.56 -28.49
N PRO A 112 -34.70 22.94 -28.37
CA PRO A 112 -35.89 23.53 -28.91
C PRO A 112 -36.27 24.82 -28.14
N ASN A 113 -36.86 25.77 -28.82
CA ASN A 113 -37.34 27.05 -28.25
C ASN A 113 -38.56 26.89 -27.35
N SER A 114 -38.94 25.66 -26.97
CA SER A 114 -40.14 25.36 -26.15
C SER A 114 -39.79 25.16 -24.68
N VAL A 115 -40.64 25.62 -23.80
CA VAL A 115 -40.54 25.42 -22.34
C VAL A 115 -40.90 23.97 -21.90
N GLN A 116 -41.40 23.14 -22.84
CA GLN A 116 -41.83 21.78 -22.54
C GLN A 116 -40.63 20.84 -22.40
N PRO A 117 -40.73 19.79 -21.57
CA PRO A 117 -39.73 18.75 -21.47
C PRO A 117 -39.48 18.08 -22.83
N LEU A 118 -38.23 17.71 -23.09
CA LEU A 118 -37.81 17.04 -24.32
C LEU A 118 -38.55 15.67 -24.46
N THR A 119 -39.09 15.38 -25.64
CA THR A 119 -39.59 14.03 -25.94
C THR A 119 -38.44 13.02 -25.99
N PRO A 120 -38.69 11.71 -25.81
CA PRO A 120 -37.66 10.68 -25.88
C PRO A 120 -36.84 10.73 -27.19
N ALA A 121 -37.45 11.00 -28.34
CA ALA A 121 -36.80 11.14 -29.62
C ALA A 121 -35.87 12.37 -29.65
N GLN A 122 -36.32 13.51 -29.07
CA GLN A 122 -35.48 14.71 -28.95
C GLN A 122 -34.34 14.49 -27.97
N GLN A 123 -34.52 13.78 -26.86
CA GLN A 123 -33.46 13.42 -25.93
C GLN A 123 -32.39 12.56 -26.60
N LEU A 124 -32.79 11.54 -27.37
CA LEU A 124 -31.85 10.68 -28.12
C LEU A 124 -31.05 11.48 -29.15
N LYS A 125 -31.72 12.37 -29.91
CA LYS A 125 -31.07 13.23 -30.90
C LYS A 125 -30.09 14.19 -30.23
N LEU A 126 -30.48 14.81 -29.12
CA LEU A 126 -29.61 15.70 -28.35
C LEU A 126 -28.40 14.94 -27.82
N LYS A 127 -28.60 13.77 -27.20
CA LYS A 127 -27.51 12.94 -26.68
C LYS A 127 -26.47 12.63 -27.76
N ALA A 128 -26.90 12.19 -28.95
CA ALA A 128 -26.01 11.93 -30.08
C ALA A 128 -25.23 13.17 -30.51
N ALA A 129 -25.87 14.37 -30.52
CA ALA A 129 -25.20 15.62 -30.84
C ALA A 129 -24.16 16.00 -29.77
N LEU A 130 -24.45 15.79 -28.49
CA LEU A 130 -23.53 16.05 -27.37
C LEU A 130 -22.34 15.09 -27.37
N ASP A 131 -22.56 13.82 -27.71
CA ASP A 131 -21.47 12.85 -27.86
C ASP A 131 -20.52 13.25 -29.00
N LYS A 132 -21.04 13.82 -30.08
CA LYS A 132 -20.24 14.39 -31.17
C LYS A 132 -19.43 15.61 -30.69
N LEU A 133 -20.03 16.51 -29.90
CA LEU A 133 -19.31 17.64 -29.30
C LEU A 133 -18.15 17.15 -28.41
N ASN A 134 -18.39 16.11 -27.58
CA ASN A 134 -17.34 15.50 -26.78
C ASN A 134 -16.18 14.96 -27.62
N GLN A 135 -16.47 14.26 -28.74
CA GLN A 135 -15.43 13.78 -29.67
C GLN A 135 -14.64 14.94 -30.31
N GLN A 136 -15.32 16.02 -30.72
CA GLN A 136 -14.68 17.19 -31.25
C GLN A 136 -13.76 17.88 -30.25
N ALA A 137 -14.20 18.01 -28.99
CA ALA A 137 -13.39 18.57 -27.91
C ALA A 137 -12.16 17.72 -27.63
N ALA A 138 -12.31 16.40 -27.56
CA ALA A 138 -11.21 15.48 -27.36
C ALA A 138 -10.17 15.56 -28.52
N ALA A 139 -10.62 15.64 -29.74
CA ALA A 139 -9.75 15.80 -30.90
C ALA A 139 -8.96 17.13 -30.86
N ARG A 140 -9.61 18.25 -30.46
CA ARG A 140 -8.92 19.54 -30.27
C ARG A 140 -7.87 19.48 -29.18
N LEU A 141 -8.19 18.85 -28.02
CA LEU A 141 -7.21 18.69 -26.96
C LEU A 141 -6.00 17.89 -27.42
N ALA A 142 -6.23 16.80 -28.17
CA ALA A 142 -5.17 15.99 -28.74
C ALA A 142 -4.30 16.74 -29.73
N ALA A 143 -4.87 17.74 -30.41
CA ALA A 143 -4.16 18.67 -31.34
C ALA A 143 -3.46 19.84 -30.61
N GLY A 144 -3.51 19.90 -29.27
CA GLY A 144 -2.91 20.97 -28.47
C GLY A 144 -3.79 22.20 -28.25
N ASP A 145 -4.99 22.25 -28.84
CA ASP A 145 -5.96 23.34 -28.64
C ASP A 145 -6.81 23.14 -27.39
N SER A 146 -6.19 23.32 -26.24
CA SER A 146 -6.84 23.17 -24.92
C SER A 146 -7.99 24.17 -24.74
N VAL A 147 -7.80 25.42 -25.13
CA VAL A 147 -8.83 26.50 -25.02
C VAL A 147 -10.08 26.13 -25.81
N GLY A 148 -9.91 25.76 -27.08
CA GLY A 148 -11.02 25.35 -27.95
C GLY A 148 -11.71 24.09 -27.44
N ALA A 149 -10.95 23.13 -26.94
CA ALA A 149 -11.48 21.89 -26.34
C ALA A 149 -12.39 22.18 -25.14
N TYR A 150 -11.93 22.95 -24.16
CA TYR A 150 -12.75 23.32 -22.99
C TYR A 150 -13.93 24.23 -23.35
N GLY A 151 -13.81 25.07 -24.36
CA GLY A 151 -14.93 25.83 -24.89
C GLY A 151 -16.09 24.92 -25.36
N ILE A 152 -15.76 23.85 -26.10
CA ILE A 152 -16.73 22.87 -26.58
C ILE A 152 -17.28 22.03 -25.41
N TRP A 153 -16.45 21.53 -24.52
CA TRP A 153 -16.92 20.78 -23.34
C TRP A 153 -17.82 21.61 -22.43
N ASN A 154 -17.52 22.89 -22.19
CA ASN A 154 -18.38 23.77 -21.41
C ASN A 154 -19.76 23.93 -22.05
N ARG A 155 -19.81 24.02 -23.40
CA ARG A 155 -21.08 24.02 -24.14
C ARG A 155 -21.83 22.68 -23.96
N GLU A 156 -21.13 21.54 -24.11
CA GLU A 156 -21.70 20.23 -23.91
C GLU A 156 -22.28 20.10 -22.49
N LEU A 157 -21.53 20.45 -21.45
CA LEU A 157 -21.95 20.36 -20.05
C LEU A 157 -23.20 21.18 -19.75
N ARG A 158 -23.31 22.39 -20.31
CA ARG A 158 -24.53 23.21 -20.20
C ARG A 158 -25.76 22.51 -20.80
N LEU A 159 -25.58 21.91 -21.97
CA LEU A 159 -26.66 21.25 -22.71
C LEU A 159 -27.07 19.92 -22.11
N ARG A 160 -26.14 19.18 -21.46
CA ARG A 160 -26.45 17.92 -20.74
C ARG A 160 -27.49 18.11 -19.64
N ARG A 161 -27.65 19.32 -19.08
CA ARG A 161 -28.67 19.62 -18.09
C ARG A 161 -30.10 19.32 -18.60
N ALA A 162 -30.34 19.50 -19.89
CA ALA A 162 -31.64 19.20 -20.51
C ALA A 162 -31.96 17.71 -20.56
N LEU A 163 -30.97 16.83 -20.39
CA LEU A 163 -31.12 15.38 -20.29
C LEU A 163 -31.27 14.87 -18.85
N GLY A 164 -31.20 15.76 -17.85
CA GLY A 164 -31.33 15.44 -16.44
C GLY A 164 -30.00 15.22 -15.72
N PHE A 165 -30.08 15.11 -14.39
CA PHE A 165 -28.89 15.04 -13.51
C PHE A 165 -27.97 13.87 -13.76
N GLN A 166 -28.50 12.70 -14.16
CA GLN A 166 -27.69 11.51 -14.43
C GLN A 166 -26.66 11.80 -15.54
N GLU A 167 -27.14 12.28 -16.70
CA GLU A 167 -26.31 12.60 -17.85
C GLU A 167 -25.36 13.79 -17.56
N GLU A 168 -25.83 14.79 -16.82
CA GLU A 168 -25.02 15.95 -16.44
C GLU A 168 -23.87 15.53 -15.53
N VAL A 169 -24.13 14.74 -14.48
CA VAL A 169 -23.12 14.29 -13.51
C VAL A 169 -22.06 13.41 -14.17
N GLU A 170 -22.46 12.49 -15.04
CA GLU A 170 -21.52 11.63 -15.77
C GLU A 170 -20.60 12.44 -16.68
N ALA A 171 -21.13 13.43 -17.38
CA ALA A 171 -20.34 14.32 -18.23
C ALA A 171 -19.43 15.23 -17.41
N LEU A 172 -19.90 15.78 -16.28
CA LEU A 172 -19.10 16.57 -15.35
C LEU A 172 -17.91 15.75 -14.79
N GLY A 173 -18.15 14.51 -14.38
CA GLY A 173 -17.10 13.61 -13.91
C GLY A 173 -16.05 13.34 -14.97
N ARG A 174 -16.48 13.01 -16.20
CA ARG A 174 -15.60 12.74 -17.33
C ARG A 174 -14.73 13.96 -17.69
N VAL A 175 -15.34 15.13 -17.88
CA VAL A 175 -14.59 16.35 -18.21
C VAL A 175 -13.73 16.80 -17.05
N GLY A 176 -14.20 16.60 -15.81
CA GLY A 176 -13.43 16.89 -14.59
C GLY A 176 -12.16 16.04 -14.47
N ALA A 177 -12.23 14.75 -14.81
CA ALA A 177 -11.05 13.88 -14.86
C ALA A 177 -10.02 14.36 -15.88
N ILE A 178 -10.48 14.77 -17.07
CA ILE A 178 -9.62 15.33 -18.13
C ILE A 178 -8.99 16.64 -17.64
N ALA A 179 -9.79 17.55 -17.09
CA ALA A 179 -9.33 18.83 -16.58
C ALA A 179 -8.31 18.67 -15.46
N TRP A 180 -8.49 17.67 -14.59
CA TRP A 180 -7.51 17.35 -13.57
C TRP A 180 -6.18 16.87 -14.16
N SER A 181 -6.21 15.94 -15.12
CA SER A 181 -5.02 15.40 -15.78
C SER A 181 -4.28 16.46 -16.60
N ASP A 182 -5.01 17.40 -17.18
CA ASP A 182 -4.51 18.52 -17.99
C ASP A 182 -4.14 19.76 -17.12
N ASN A 183 -4.17 19.61 -15.78
CA ASN A 183 -3.86 20.68 -14.81
C ASN A 183 -4.71 21.97 -14.96
N GLN A 184 -5.92 21.84 -15.47
CA GLN A 184 -6.87 22.95 -15.64
C GLN A 184 -7.65 23.23 -14.34
N ARG A 185 -6.98 23.85 -13.36
CA ARG A 185 -7.52 24.04 -12.00
C ARG A 185 -8.83 24.82 -11.96
N SER A 186 -8.95 25.89 -12.75
CA SER A 186 -10.17 26.68 -12.84
C SER A 186 -11.36 25.88 -13.37
N GLN A 187 -11.12 25.02 -14.37
CA GLN A 187 -12.13 24.15 -14.91
C GLN A 187 -12.58 23.09 -13.90
N VAL A 188 -11.62 22.47 -13.18
CA VAL A 188 -11.93 21.53 -12.08
C VAL A 188 -12.78 22.22 -11.02
N GLN A 189 -12.42 23.44 -10.62
CA GLN A 189 -13.17 24.20 -9.60
C GLN A 189 -14.62 24.46 -10.02
N VAL A 190 -14.85 24.91 -11.26
CA VAL A 190 -16.19 25.17 -11.79
C VAL A 190 -17.03 23.89 -11.84
N ILE A 191 -16.43 22.78 -12.30
CA ILE A 191 -17.09 21.48 -12.36
C ILE A 191 -17.44 21.00 -10.94
N THR A 192 -16.49 21.10 -10.01
CA THR A 192 -16.72 20.73 -8.60
C THR A 192 -17.86 21.53 -7.99
N GLN A 193 -17.88 22.86 -8.22
CA GLN A 193 -18.96 23.71 -7.75
C GLN A 193 -20.32 23.25 -8.30
N ARG A 194 -20.38 22.90 -9.58
CA ARG A 194 -21.62 22.41 -10.19
C ARG A 194 -22.07 21.06 -9.62
N LEU A 195 -21.13 20.13 -9.37
CA LEU A 195 -21.44 18.87 -8.69
C LEU A 195 -22.00 19.08 -7.27
N LEU A 196 -21.49 20.07 -6.53
CA LEU A 196 -22.00 20.45 -5.22
C LEU A 196 -23.42 21.01 -5.28
N GLU A 197 -23.71 21.86 -6.27
CA GLU A 197 -25.08 22.37 -6.50
C GLU A 197 -26.06 21.22 -6.80
N ILE A 198 -25.68 20.25 -7.65
CA ILE A 198 -26.48 19.08 -7.93
C ILE A 198 -26.67 18.26 -6.66
N GLN A 199 -25.61 18.01 -5.88
CA GLN A 199 -25.69 17.28 -4.62
C GLN A 199 -26.75 17.92 -3.70
N GLN A 200 -26.73 19.23 -3.52
CA GLN A 200 -27.73 19.95 -2.70
C GLN A 200 -29.15 19.78 -3.21
N GLN A 201 -29.34 19.86 -4.54
CA GLN A 201 -30.68 19.71 -5.16
C GLN A 201 -31.26 18.31 -5.03
N ILE A 202 -30.40 17.28 -4.99
CA ILE A 202 -30.86 15.88 -4.90
C ILE A 202 -30.97 15.39 -3.44
N LEU A 203 -30.34 16.06 -2.47
CA LEU A 203 -30.47 15.72 -1.05
C LEU A 203 -31.91 15.83 -0.52
N SER A 204 -32.68 16.79 -1.02
CA SER A 204 -34.07 17.02 -0.65
C SER A 204 -35.06 16.08 -1.37
N LYS A 205 -34.62 15.31 -2.35
CA LYS A 205 -35.43 14.42 -3.18
C LYS A 205 -34.98 12.97 -2.96
N GLN A 206 -35.93 12.03 -3.12
CA GLN A 206 -35.62 10.60 -3.11
C GLN A 206 -34.86 10.21 -4.41
N SER A 207 -33.57 10.58 -4.48
CA SER A 207 -32.71 10.33 -5.64
C SER A 207 -32.43 8.83 -5.81
N SER A 208 -32.25 8.38 -7.04
CA SER A 208 -31.91 6.99 -7.34
C SER A 208 -30.50 6.64 -6.84
N LEU A 209 -30.27 5.38 -6.49
CA LEU A 209 -28.93 4.89 -6.15
C LEU A 209 -27.96 5.05 -7.32
N SER A 210 -28.46 4.93 -8.57
CA SER A 210 -27.65 5.16 -9.77
C SER A 210 -27.08 6.58 -9.80
N LEU A 211 -27.91 7.59 -9.57
CA LEU A 211 -27.46 8.99 -9.55
C LEU A 211 -26.45 9.26 -8.43
N LEU A 212 -26.67 8.70 -7.24
CA LEU A 212 -25.71 8.83 -6.14
C LEU A 212 -24.38 8.15 -6.46
N ASN A 213 -24.41 6.98 -7.10
CA ASN A 213 -23.17 6.30 -7.56
C ASN A 213 -22.41 7.15 -8.58
N SER A 214 -23.12 7.69 -9.59
CA SER A 214 -22.50 8.59 -10.58
C SER A 214 -21.92 9.85 -9.92
N LEU A 215 -22.61 10.41 -8.93
CA LEU A 215 -22.13 11.58 -8.17
C LEU A 215 -20.88 11.24 -7.34
N GLY A 216 -20.91 10.13 -6.60
CA GLY A 216 -19.75 9.67 -5.82
C GLY A 216 -18.54 9.42 -6.72
N PHE A 217 -18.76 8.81 -7.89
CA PHE A 217 -17.72 8.60 -8.89
C PHE A 217 -17.21 9.93 -9.49
N ALA A 218 -18.10 10.87 -9.81
CA ALA A 218 -17.71 12.19 -10.31
C ALA A 218 -16.83 12.96 -9.31
N PHE A 219 -17.15 12.90 -8.01
CA PHE A 219 -16.30 13.49 -6.97
C PHE A 219 -14.91 12.82 -6.87
N GLN A 220 -14.80 11.52 -7.12
CA GLN A 220 -13.49 10.87 -7.23
C GLN A 220 -12.70 11.41 -8.43
N GLN A 221 -13.35 11.60 -9.57
CA GLN A 221 -12.72 12.11 -10.79
C GLN A 221 -12.16 13.53 -10.63
N VAL A 222 -12.88 14.40 -9.94
CA VAL A 222 -12.42 15.76 -9.63
C VAL A 222 -11.52 15.86 -8.38
N ARG A 223 -11.15 14.73 -7.80
CA ARG A 223 -10.28 14.64 -6.60
C ARG A 223 -10.88 15.33 -5.35
N GLU A 224 -12.17 15.14 -5.15
CA GLU A 224 -12.91 15.54 -3.95
C GLU A 224 -13.23 14.33 -3.04
N PRO A 225 -12.23 13.72 -2.37
CA PRO A 225 -12.39 12.44 -1.68
C PRO A 225 -13.38 12.51 -0.52
N ARG A 226 -13.39 13.63 0.22
CA ARG A 226 -14.33 13.79 1.34
C ARG A 226 -15.78 13.75 0.87
N ARG A 227 -16.05 14.35 -0.29
CA ARG A 227 -17.38 14.35 -0.91
C ARG A 227 -17.74 12.98 -1.48
N ALA A 228 -16.78 12.32 -2.13
CA ALA A 228 -16.96 10.96 -2.61
C ALA A 228 -17.30 10.01 -1.44
N ILE A 229 -16.50 10.00 -0.37
CA ILE A 229 -16.74 9.17 0.82
C ILE A 229 -18.11 9.45 1.41
N ALA A 230 -18.47 10.72 1.66
CA ALA A 230 -19.77 11.07 2.22
C ALA A 230 -20.95 10.61 1.33
N THR A 231 -20.79 10.66 0.00
CA THR A 231 -21.80 10.16 -0.93
C THR A 231 -21.91 8.64 -0.86
N TYR A 232 -20.79 7.91 -0.81
CA TYR A 232 -20.83 6.45 -0.67
C TYR A 232 -21.32 5.99 0.71
N GLU A 233 -21.06 6.75 1.79
CA GLU A 233 -21.66 6.49 3.10
C GLU A 233 -23.21 6.60 3.05
N GLN A 234 -23.76 7.55 2.29
CA GLN A 234 -25.23 7.64 2.05
C GLN A 234 -25.75 6.45 1.25
N ILE A 235 -25.00 6.01 0.22
CA ILE A 235 -25.37 4.81 -0.56
C ILE A 235 -25.36 3.60 0.36
N LEU A 236 -24.32 3.44 1.19
CA LEU A 236 -24.22 2.34 2.15
C LEU A 236 -25.39 2.28 3.11
N ALA A 237 -25.79 3.43 3.65
CA ALA A 237 -26.98 3.49 4.52
C ALA A 237 -28.26 3.03 3.81
N ARG A 238 -28.47 3.44 2.56
CA ARG A 238 -29.64 3.06 1.76
C ARG A 238 -29.65 1.59 1.37
N THR A 239 -28.49 1.04 0.95
CA THR A 239 -28.38 -0.38 0.56
C THR A 239 -28.59 -1.30 1.76
N ARG A 240 -28.11 -0.90 2.95
CA ARG A 240 -28.39 -1.61 4.21
C ARG A 240 -29.88 -1.60 4.57
N LEU A 241 -30.55 -0.45 4.47
CA LEU A 241 -31.99 -0.35 4.70
C LEU A 241 -32.78 -1.22 3.72
N ALA A 242 -32.36 -1.26 2.46
CA ALA A 242 -32.96 -2.11 1.43
C ALA A 242 -32.61 -3.59 1.60
N LYS A 243 -31.71 -3.95 2.50
CA LYS A 243 -31.14 -5.30 2.69
C LYS A 243 -30.52 -5.85 1.41
N ASP A 244 -30.05 -4.96 0.53
CA ASP A 244 -29.34 -5.34 -0.70
C ASP A 244 -27.87 -5.65 -0.35
N VAL A 245 -27.61 -6.94 -0.11
CA VAL A 245 -26.27 -7.42 0.29
C VAL A 245 -25.25 -7.16 -0.80
N ALA A 246 -25.60 -7.35 -2.08
CA ALA A 246 -24.65 -7.19 -3.18
C ALA A 246 -24.23 -5.72 -3.34
N ALA A 247 -25.20 -4.78 -3.34
CA ALA A 247 -24.90 -3.35 -3.39
C ALA A 247 -24.18 -2.87 -2.13
N THR A 248 -24.50 -3.43 -0.96
CA THR A 248 -23.80 -3.12 0.30
C THR A 248 -22.31 -3.52 0.21
N GLN A 249 -22.00 -4.73 -0.23
CA GLN A 249 -20.62 -5.20 -0.39
C GLN A 249 -19.86 -4.38 -1.44
N ALA A 250 -20.49 -4.06 -2.57
CA ALA A 250 -19.89 -3.21 -3.59
C ALA A 250 -19.54 -1.82 -3.04
N THR A 251 -20.45 -1.21 -2.28
CA THR A 251 -20.25 0.11 -1.66
C THR A 251 -19.16 0.07 -0.58
N LEU A 252 -19.15 -0.97 0.27
CA LEU A 252 -18.10 -1.17 1.27
C LEU A 252 -16.72 -1.30 0.63
N ARG A 253 -16.62 -2.02 -0.50
CA ARG A 253 -15.35 -2.14 -1.24
C ARG A 253 -14.86 -0.77 -1.73
N THR A 254 -15.75 0.01 -2.34
CA THR A 254 -15.42 1.37 -2.80
C THR A 254 -14.97 2.26 -1.63
N LEU A 255 -15.68 2.22 -0.50
CA LEU A 255 -15.30 2.98 0.70
C LEU A 255 -13.97 2.52 1.29
N ALA A 256 -13.71 1.21 1.32
CA ALA A 256 -12.45 0.67 1.79
C ALA A 256 -11.26 1.15 0.95
N GLU A 257 -11.38 1.08 -0.38
CA GLU A 257 -10.36 1.55 -1.33
C GLU A 257 -10.15 3.07 -1.25
N LEU A 258 -11.24 3.85 -1.13
CA LEU A 258 -11.15 5.31 -0.95
C LEU A 258 -10.44 5.67 0.36
N ASN A 259 -10.88 5.11 1.48
CA ASN A 259 -10.26 5.38 2.78
C ASN A 259 -8.78 4.96 2.80
N LEU A 260 -8.44 3.83 2.16
CA LEU A 260 -7.06 3.38 2.03
C LEU A 260 -6.21 4.35 1.19
N SER A 261 -6.75 4.84 0.07
CA SER A 261 -6.08 5.80 -0.81
C SER A 261 -5.78 7.13 -0.12
N TRP A 262 -6.57 7.49 0.89
CA TRP A 262 -6.42 8.71 1.68
C TRP A 262 -5.81 8.46 3.06
N PHE A 263 -5.24 7.26 3.27
CA PHE A 263 -4.53 6.86 4.49
C PHE A 263 -5.41 6.87 5.76
N ASP A 264 -6.75 6.84 5.62
CA ASP A 264 -7.65 6.55 6.74
C ASP A 264 -7.70 5.04 6.98
N TYR A 265 -6.62 4.53 7.55
CA TYR A 265 -6.44 3.11 7.82
C TYR A 265 -7.53 2.55 8.74
N THR A 266 -8.04 3.35 9.67
CA THR A 266 -9.07 2.93 10.62
C THR A 266 -10.38 2.63 9.90
N LYS A 267 -10.86 3.55 9.05
CA LYS A 267 -12.08 3.33 8.28
C LYS A 267 -11.90 2.26 7.21
N ALA A 268 -10.74 2.22 6.55
CA ALA A 268 -10.43 1.17 5.58
C ALA A 268 -10.49 -0.22 6.23
N ALA A 269 -9.85 -0.41 7.40
CA ALA A 269 -9.89 -1.66 8.14
C ALA A 269 -11.33 -2.06 8.54
N ALA A 270 -12.13 -1.11 9.03
CA ALA A 270 -13.52 -1.38 9.41
C ALA A 270 -14.34 -1.90 8.22
N ASN A 271 -14.21 -1.26 7.05
CA ASN A 271 -14.91 -1.68 5.85
C ASN A 271 -14.44 -3.07 5.35
N TYR A 272 -13.13 -3.33 5.33
CA TYR A 272 -12.61 -4.65 4.96
C TYR A 272 -12.98 -5.73 5.97
N GLN A 273 -13.07 -5.41 7.26
CA GLN A 273 -13.51 -6.37 8.28
C GLN A 273 -14.99 -6.77 8.06
N GLU A 274 -15.86 -5.82 7.70
CA GLU A 274 -17.26 -6.11 7.36
C GLU A 274 -17.36 -6.97 6.09
N LEU A 275 -16.58 -6.66 5.06
CA LEU A 275 -16.48 -7.48 3.84
C LEU A 275 -15.98 -8.89 4.13
N LEU A 276 -14.99 -9.05 5.03
CA LEU A 276 -14.50 -10.35 5.48
C LEU A 276 -15.60 -11.14 6.18
N ASN A 277 -16.43 -10.49 7.00
CA ASN A 277 -17.56 -11.15 7.66
C ASN A 277 -18.57 -11.68 6.63
N TYR A 278 -18.92 -10.89 5.60
CA TYR A 278 -19.79 -11.37 4.51
C TYR A 278 -19.18 -12.55 3.77
N ALA A 279 -17.89 -12.47 3.39
CA ALA A 279 -17.20 -13.54 2.69
C ALA A 279 -17.14 -14.84 3.54
N THR A 280 -16.88 -14.72 4.83
CA THR A 280 -16.81 -15.85 5.75
C THR A 280 -18.18 -16.52 5.91
N GLN A 281 -19.26 -15.74 6.07
CA GLN A 281 -20.63 -16.27 6.15
C GLN A 281 -21.07 -16.96 4.87
N ALA A 282 -20.63 -16.46 3.72
CA ALA A 282 -20.91 -17.05 2.42
C ALA A 282 -20.02 -18.27 2.07
N GLY A 283 -19.01 -18.57 2.90
CA GLY A 283 -18.01 -19.61 2.60
C GLY A 283 -17.08 -19.25 1.42
N ASP A 284 -17.03 -17.97 1.03
CA ASP A 284 -16.17 -17.48 -0.07
C ASP A 284 -14.72 -17.36 0.43
N ARG A 285 -13.97 -18.44 0.22
CA ARG A 285 -12.56 -18.53 0.62
C ARG A 285 -11.67 -17.53 -0.13
N GLN A 286 -11.95 -17.29 -1.42
CA GLN A 286 -11.14 -16.41 -2.25
C GLN A 286 -11.27 -14.95 -1.82
N SER A 287 -12.48 -14.47 -1.60
CA SER A 287 -12.72 -13.13 -1.07
C SER A 287 -12.20 -13.00 0.36
N SER A 288 -12.39 -14.01 1.21
CA SER A 288 -11.87 -14.03 2.58
C SER A 288 -10.35 -13.88 2.61
N LEU A 289 -9.64 -14.63 1.75
CA LEU A 289 -8.19 -14.51 1.61
C LEU A 289 -7.78 -13.09 1.18
N THR A 290 -8.45 -12.56 0.16
CA THR A 290 -8.19 -11.19 -0.34
C THR A 290 -8.37 -10.15 0.75
N TYR A 291 -9.47 -10.20 1.50
CA TYR A 291 -9.74 -9.22 2.56
C TYR A 291 -8.80 -9.36 3.76
N LEU A 292 -8.39 -10.57 4.12
CA LEU A 292 -7.35 -10.78 5.13
C LEU A 292 -6.01 -10.18 4.69
N GLN A 293 -5.61 -10.33 3.43
CA GLN A 293 -4.39 -9.72 2.90
C GLN A 293 -4.47 -8.18 2.91
N GLN A 294 -5.62 -7.60 2.60
CA GLN A 294 -5.82 -6.14 2.69
C GLN A 294 -5.75 -5.65 4.15
N LEU A 295 -6.38 -6.36 5.07
CA LEU A 295 -6.32 -6.05 6.51
C LEU A 295 -4.89 -6.15 7.04
N ASP A 296 -4.15 -7.17 6.65
CA ASP A 296 -2.74 -7.31 7.00
C ASP A 296 -1.91 -6.10 6.53
N TYR A 297 -2.06 -5.73 5.27
CA TYR A 297 -1.39 -4.55 4.72
C TYR A 297 -1.75 -3.27 5.50
N ILE A 298 -3.03 -3.06 5.80
CA ILE A 298 -3.52 -1.89 6.53
C ILE A 298 -2.94 -1.83 7.95
N TYR A 299 -2.98 -2.94 8.69
CA TYR A 299 -2.48 -2.99 10.06
C TYR A 299 -0.95 -2.84 10.12
N GLU A 300 -0.21 -3.37 9.14
CA GLU A 300 1.22 -3.12 9.01
C GLU A 300 1.53 -1.63 8.75
N LYS A 301 0.83 -1.01 7.81
CA LYS A 301 1.03 0.41 7.49
C LYS A 301 0.67 1.33 8.64
N SER A 302 -0.36 0.99 9.41
CA SER A 302 -0.80 1.74 10.59
C SER A 302 -0.06 1.36 11.88
N LYS A 303 0.89 0.40 11.82
CA LYS A 303 1.66 -0.12 12.97
C LYS A 303 0.77 -0.73 14.07
N GLN A 304 -0.38 -1.25 13.70
CA GLN A 304 -1.29 -1.96 14.58
C GLN A 304 -0.87 -3.42 14.67
N TYR A 305 0.29 -3.68 15.27
CA TYR A 305 0.95 -4.98 15.22
C TYR A 305 0.15 -6.11 15.86
N GLN A 306 -0.64 -5.81 16.90
CA GLN A 306 -1.51 -6.83 17.52
C GLN A 306 -2.59 -7.33 16.55
N GLN A 307 -3.23 -6.42 15.83
CA GLN A 307 -4.22 -6.74 14.81
C GLN A 307 -3.58 -7.44 13.60
N ALA A 308 -2.38 -6.99 13.19
CA ALA A 308 -1.61 -7.64 12.13
C ALA A 308 -1.27 -9.08 12.46
N VAL A 309 -0.85 -9.38 13.71
CA VAL A 309 -0.63 -10.75 14.17
C VAL A 309 -1.90 -11.58 14.07
N ALA A 310 -3.04 -11.06 14.57
CA ALA A 310 -4.30 -11.79 14.54
C ALA A 310 -4.75 -12.14 13.11
N VAL A 311 -4.58 -11.22 12.18
CA VAL A 311 -4.89 -11.46 10.76
C VAL A 311 -3.93 -12.46 10.13
N LYS A 312 -2.62 -12.32 10.38
CA LYS A 312 -1.60 -13.27 9.89
C LYS A 312 -1.78 -14.69 10.42
N GLN A 313 -2.27 -14.84 11.64
CA GLN A 313 -2.61 -16.18 12.19
C GLN A 313 -3.77 -16.83 11.42
N LYS A 314 -4.78 -16.05 11.01
CA LYS A 314 -5.85 -16.55 10.12
C LYS A 314 -5.29 -16.94 8.74
N LEU A 315 -4.43 -16.09 8.16
CA LEU A 315 -3.73 -16.39 6.91
C LEU A 315 -2.88 -17.65 7.03
N LEU A 316 -2.19 -17.84 8.16
CA LEU A 316 -1.38 -19.03 8.43
C LEU A 316 -2.21 -20.30 8.33
N GLY A 317 -3.41 -20.33 8.94
CA GLY A 317 -4.34 -21.45 8.85
C GLY A 317 -4.78 -21.74 7.42
N ILE A 318 -5.00 -20.71 6.59
CA ILE A 318 -5.34 -20.87 5.16
C ILE A 318 -4.15 -21.44 4.40
N TYR A 319 -2.94 -20.86 4.59
CA TYR A 319 -1.73 -21.25 3.86
C TYR A 319 -1.27 -22.67 4.17
N GLN A 320 -1.48 -23.14 5.39
CA GLN A 320 -1.15 -24.53 5.79
C GLN A 320 -2.01 -25.57 5.05
N ASN A 321 -3.23 -25.21 4.67
CA ASN A 321 -4.20 -26.10 4.04
C ASN A 321 -4.28 -25.93 2.51
N ASP A 322 -3.41 -25.09 1.93
CA ASP A 322 -3.36 -24.85 0.48
C ASP A 322 -1.93 -25.11 -0.04
N PRO A 323 -1.74 -26.17 -0.87
CA PRO A 323 -0.42 -26.49 -1.39
C PRO A 323 0.24 -25.37 -2.20
N GLN A 324 -0.53 -24.49 -2.85
CA GLN A 324 0.01 -23.38 -3.63
C GLN A 324 0.49 -22.24 -2.73
N LEU A 325 -0.19 -22.02 -1.62
CA LEU A 325 0.13 -20.96 -0.64
C LEU A 325 1.15 -21.42 0.41
N SER A 326 1.35 -22.74 0.55
CA SER A 326 2.29 -23.32 1.53
C SER A 326 3.74 -22.87 1.32
N LEU A 327 4.12 -22.52 0.10
CA LEU A 327 5.43 -21.98 -0.23
C LEU A 327 5.68 -20.60 0.42
N ASP A 328 4.63 -19.87 0.77
CA ASP A 328 4.71 -18.55 1.40
C ASP A 328 4.66 -18.63 2.96
N LEU A 329 4.50 -19.84 3.53
CA LEU A 329 4.48 -20.03 4.99
C LEU A 329 5.72 -19.49 5.71
N PRO A 330 6.96 -19.70 5.20
CA PRO A 330 8.13 -19.18 5.89
C PRO A 330 8.13 -17.64 5.95
N SER A 331 7.75 -16.98 4.85
CA SER A 331 7.68 -15.51 4.80
C SER A 331 6.62 -14.95 5.74
N LEU A 332 5.46 -15.61 5.81
CA LEU A 332 4.37 -15.23 6.72
C LEU A 332 4.79 -15.38 8.19
N ARG A 333 5.45 -16.49 8.55
CA ARG A 333 5.99 -16.70 9.90
C ARG A 333 7.06 -15.68 10.27
N LEU A 334 7.96 -15.35 9.33
CA LEU A 334 8.95 -14.31 9.53
C LEU A 334 8.29 -12.94 9.81
N ALA A 335 7.22 -12.61 9.09
CA ALA A 335 6.45 -11.38 9.32
C ALA A 335 5.73 -11.39 10.68
N ILE A 336 5.13 -12.52 11.10
CA ILE A 336 4.53 -12.68 12.43
C ILE A 336 5.59 -12.48 13.53
N GLY A 337 6.77 -13.07 13.36
CA GLY A 337 7.88 -12.91 14.29
C GLY A 337 8.30 -11.44 14.45
N LYS A 338 8.40 -10.69 13.35
CA LYS A 338 8.70 -9.25 13.39
C LYS A 338 7.64 -8.44 14.14
N ASN A 339 6.37 -8.77 13.97
CA ASN A 339 5.29 -8.09 14.68
C ASN A 339 5.32 -8.41 16.17
N TYR A 340 5.58 -9.66 16.58
CA TYR A 340 5.77 -10.01 17.98
C TYR A 340 6.99 -9.30 18.58
N GLN A 341 8.08 -9.16 17.82
CA GLN A 341 9.26 -8.40 18.26
C GLN A 341 8.93 -6.92 18.47
N ALA A 342 8.15 -6.31 17.55
CA ALA A 342 7.68 -4.93 17.67
C ALA A 342 6.76 -4.74 18.90
N LEU A 343 6.04 -5.78 19.32
CA LEU A 343 5.22 -5.83 20.53
C LEU A 343 6.03 -6.18 21.79
N ASN A 344 7.35 -6.31 21.69
CA ASN A 344 8.24 -6.79 22.76
C ASN A 344 7.88 -8.19 23.30
N GLN A 345 7.19 -9.01 22.50
CA GLN A 345 6.85 -10.40 22.83
C GLN A 345 7.93 -11.33 22.29
N LEU A 346 9.13 -11.24 22.88
CA LEU A 346 10.37 -11.81 22.33
C LEU A 346 10.32 -13.34 22.21
N GLN A 347 9.65 -14.04 23.15
CA GLN A 347 9.50 -15.49 23.08
C GLN A 347 8.65 -15.93 21.89
N ALA A 348 7.55 -15.25 21.62
CA ALA A 348 6.70 -15.53 20.47
C ALA A 348 7.40 -15.17 19.15
N ALA A 349 8.18 -14.07 19.13
CA ALA A 349 9.03 -13.72 18.00
C ALA A 349 10.04 -14.82 17.69
N PHE A 350 10.76 -15.30 18.72
CA PHE A 350 11.75 -16.38 18.61
C PHE A 350 11.14 -17.64 17.98
N GLN A 351 10.01 -18.11 18.52
CA GLN A 351 9.32 -19.30 18.02
C GLN A 351 8.94 -19.16 16.54
N ASN A 352 8.42 -18.01 16.15
CA ASN A 352 8.05 -17.77 14.75
C ASN A 352 9.26 -17.69 13.83
N TYR A 353 10.35 -17.06 14.25
CA TYR A 353 11.60 -17.04 13.48
C TYR A 353 12.21 -18.43 13.31
N GLN A 354 12.20 -19.25 14.36
CA GLN A 354 12.65 -20.63 14.29
C GLN A 354 11.82 -21.48 13.32
N GLN A 355 10.49 -21.33 13.38
CA GLN A 355 9.59 -22.01 12.44
C GLN A 355 9.75 -21.49 11.01
N ALA A 356 9.99 -20.19 10.81
CA ALA A 356 10.30 -19.62 9.51
C ALA A 356 11.59 -20.21 8.94
N TYR A 357 12.65 -20.26 9.75
CA TYR A 357 13.93 -20.88 9.37
C TYR A 357 13.73 -22.34 8.95
N ASN A 358 13.11 -23.17 9.81
CA ASN A 358 12.94 -24.59 9.54
C ASN A 358 12.15 -24.85 8.25
N SER A 359 11.03 -24.14 8.06
CA SER A 359 10.22 -24.30 6.85
C SER A 359 10.90 -23.76 5.61
N ALA A 360 11.60 -22.63 5.68
CA ALA A 360 12.37 -22.08 4.58
C ALA A 360 13.53 -23.01 4.14
N TRP A 361 14.21 -23.60 5.12
CA TRP A 361 15.29 -24.56 4.86
C TRP A 361 14.77 -25.81 4.16
N THR A 362 13.68 -26.40 4.65
CA THR A 362 13.03 -27.56 4.06
C THR A 362 12.57 -27.29 2.60
N LEU A 363 12.06 -26.08 2.36
CA LEU A 363 11.62 -25.64 1.03
C LEU A 363 12.77 -25.13 0.14
N GLN A 364 14.04 -25.24 0.60
CA GLN A 364 15.24 -24.73 -0.10
C GLN A 364 15.19 -23.23 -0.41
N GLN A 365 14.41 -22.47 0.35
CA GLN A 365 14.33 -21.00 0.29
C GLN A 365 15.45 -20.40 1.14
N TYR A 366 16.71 -20.68 0.80
CA TYR A 366 17.86 -20.38 1.65
C TYR A 366 18.06 -18.90 1.94
N ALA A 367 17.70 -18.02 1.03
CA ALA A 367 17.73 -16.57 1.28
C ALA A 367 16.80 -16.19 2.43
N LEU A 368 15.58 -16.73 2.44
CA LEU A 368 14.57 -16.50 3.48
C LEU A 368 14.96 -17.17 4.80
N ALA A 369 15.57 -18.36 4.73
CA ALA A 369 16.17 -19.01 5.90
C ALA A 369 17.23 -18.10 6.53
N GLY A 370 18.09 -17.49 5.72
CA GLY A 370 19.08 -16.50 6.17
C GLY A 370 18.45 -15.27 6.82
N ASP A 371 17.32 -14.78 6.32
CA ASP A 371 16.58 -13.69 6.94
C ASP A 371 16.06 -14.06 8.34
N ALA A 372 15.50 -15.26 8.51
CA ALA A 372 15.04 -15.76 9.79
C ALA A 372 16.19 -15.93 10.78
N LEU A 373 17.32 -16.50 10.35
CA LEU A 373 18.53 -16.65 11.16
C LEU A 373 19.07 -15.30 11.65
N ARG A 374 19.07 -14.27 10.80
CA ARG A 374 19.48 -12.91 11.21
C ARG A 374 18.60 -12.38 12.36
N GLN A 375 17.30 -12.61 12.31
CA GLN A 375 16.42 -12.19 13.39
C GLN A 375 16.70 -12.98 14.68
N LEU A 376 16.92 -14.30 14.59
CA LEU A 376 17.30 -15.13 15.75
C LEU A 376 18.61 -14.65 16.38
N ILE A 377 19.63 -14.38 15.58
CA ILE A 377 20.92 -13.86 16.06
C ILE A 377 20.73 -12.52 16.78
N SER A 378 19.87 -11.64 16.22
CA SER A 378 19.56 -10.36 16.86
C SER A 378 18.92 -10.55 18.25
N LEU A 379 18.01 -11.52 18.40
CA LEU A 379 17.36 -11.83 19.67
C LEU A 379 18.38 -12.42 20.67
N TYR A 380 19.23 -13.38 20.26
CA TYR A 380 20.28 -13.96 21.09
C TYR A 380 21.24 -12.90 21.61
N ARG A 381 21.69 -11.99 20.71
CA ARG A 381 22.57 -10.88 21.10
C ARG A 381 21.93 -9.96 22.13
N ALA A 382 20.65 -9.61 21.92
CA ALA A 382 19.91 -8.75 22.84
C ALA A 382 19.73 -9.38 24.24
N GLN A 383 19.78 -10.72 24.33
CA GLN A 383 19.69 -11.49 25.57
C GLN A 383 21.07 -11.86 26.17
N GLY A 384 22.17 -11.41 25.55
CA GLY A 384 23.53 -11.75 25.97
C GLY A 384 23.94 -13.21 25.69
N GLN A 385 23.16 -13.94 24.90
CA GLN A 385 23.41 -15.34 24.52
C GLN A 385 24.37 -15.39 23.33
N ILE A 386 25.65 -15.10 23.61
CA ILE A 386 26.65 -14.92 22.55
C ILE A 386 27.05 -16.25 21.90
N ASP A 387 27.02 -17.36 22.63
CA ASP A 387 27.33 -18.69 22.08
C ASP A 387 26.28 -19.14 21.07
N GLU A 388 25.01 -18.96 21.40
CA GLU A 388 23.90 -19.27 20.51
C GLU A 388 23.90 -18.34 19.28
N ALA A 389 24.26 -17.07 19.47
CA ALA A 389 24.42 -16.13 18.37
C ALA A 389 25.56 -16.57 17.41
N LEU A 390 26.69 -17.03 17.93
CA LEU A 390 27.82 -17.55 17.13
C LEU A 390 27.43 -18.80 16.36
N GLN A 391 26.85 -19.80 17.03
CA GLN A 391 26.39 -21.05 16.39
C GLN A 391 25.38 -20.74 15.27
N THR A 392 24.42 -19.86 15.55
CA THR A 392 23.41 -19.46 14.56
C THR A 392 24.04 -18.69 13.38
N SER A 393 25.11 -17.90 13.64
CA SER A 393 25.82 -17.17 12.59
C SER A 393 26.61 -18.11 11.66
N GLN A 394 27.11 -19.24 12.16
CA GLN A 394 27.73 -20.26 11.31
C GLN A 394 26.69 -20.91 10.36
N ILE A 395 25.50 -21.20 10.87
CA ILE A 395 24.39 -21.69 10.02
C ILE A 395 23.96 -20.63 9.01
N LEU A 396 24.01 -19.34 9.38
CA LEU A 396 23.73 -18.23 8.47
C LEU A 396 24.73 -18.20 7.29
N VAL A 397 26.03 -18.44 7.54
CA VAL A 397 27.02 -18.55 6.45
C VAL A 397 26.63 -19.66 5.48
N GLU A 398 26.28 -20.87 5.99
CA GLU A 398 25.83 -21.97 5.13
C GLU A 398 24.57 -21.61 4.33
N ALA A 399 23.57 -20.99 4.96
CA ALA A 399 22.36 -20.54 4.28
C ALA A 399 22.68 -19.56 3.14
N GLN A 400 23.56 -18.59 3.39
CA GLN A 400 23.97 -17.61 2.37
C GLN A 400 24.78 -18.24 1.25
N GLN A 401 25.61 -19.24 1.56
CA GLN A 401 26.36 -20.00 0.56
C GLN A 401 25.42 -20.79 -0.35
N ARG A 402 24.44 -21.50 0.22
CA ARG A 402 23.41 -22.23 -0.57
C ARG A 402 22.52 -21.28 -1.39
N ALA A 403 22.30 -20.07 -0.92
CA ALA A 403 21.63 -19.02 -1.66
C ALA A 403 22.50 -18.35 -2.74
N SER A 404 23.79 -18.71 -2.85
CA SER A 404 24.79 -18.04 -3.71
C SER A 404 24.88 -16.53 -3.45
N ASN A 405 24.66 -16.12 -2.19
CA ASN A 405 24.66 -14.71 -1.78
C ASN A 405 26.01 -14.32 -1.15
N ILE A 406 26.95 -13.92 -1.98
CA ILE A 406 28.30 -13.52 -1.54
C ILE A 406 28.26 -12.36 -0.55
N TYR A 407 27.40 -11.36 -0.79
CA TYR A 407 27.20 -10.24 0.14
C TYR A 407 26.67 -10.71 1.50
N GLY A 408 25.71 -11.64 1.49
CA GLY A 408 25.17 -12.24 2.70
C GLY A 408 26.24 -13.04 3.49
N MET A 409 27.12 -13.77 2.79
CA MET A 409 28.25 -14.45 3.44
C MET A 409 29.24 -13.46 4.07
N MET A 410 29.61 -12.40 3.33
CA MET A 410 30.50 -11.35 3.82
C MET A 410 29.96 -10.71 5.11
N THR A 411 28.67 -10.34 5.12
CA THR A 411 28.03 -9.74 6.31
C THR A 411 27.89 -10.73 7.47
N ALA A 412 27.75 -12.04 7.19
CA ALA A 412 27.72 -13.06 8.24
C ALA A 412 29.11 -13.23 8.89
N TYR A 413 30.18 -13.20 8.11
CA TYR A 413 31.54 -13.23 8.67
C TYR A 413 31.89 -11.97 9.45
N ASP A 414 31.44 -10.79 9.03
CA ASP A 414 31.54 -9.58 9.84
C ASP A 414 30.87 -9.75 11.20
N LEU A 415 29.63 -10.25 11.20
CA LEU A 415 28.87 -10.51 12.43
C LEU A 415 29.61 -11.50 13.35
N ILE A 416 30.16 -12.58 12.81
CA ILE A 416 30.95 -13.55 13.57
C ILE A 416 32.21 -12.89 14.18
N GLY A 417 32.91 -12.08 13.39
CA GLY A 417 34.10 -11.33 13.85
C GLY A 417 33.76 -10.39 15.01
N GLN A 418 32.63 -9.64 14.90
CA GLN A 418 32.19 -8.75 15.97
C GLN A 418 31.74 -9.52 17.24
N LEU A 419 31.12 -10.69 17.10
CA LEU A 419 30.75 -11.53 18.23
C LEU A 419 32.00 -12.07 18.99
N TYR A 420 33.02 -12.50 18.27
CA TYR A 420 34.29 -12.93 18.88
C TYR A 420 35.06 -11.77 19.54
N LEU A 421 35.04 -10.57 18.92
CA LEU A 421 35.62 -9.37 19.54
C LEU A 421 34.95 -9.06 20.89
N ASN A 422 33.64 -9.15 20.97
CA ASN A 422 32.89 -8.91 22.20
C ASN A 422 33.26 -9.88 23.34
N ARG A 423 33.86 -11.03 22.99
CA ARG A 423 34.39 -12.04 23.93
C ARG A 423 35.91 -11.95 24.15
N ALA A 424 36.53 -10.98 23.57
CA ALA A 424 38.00 -10.87 23.53
C ALA A 424 38.72 -12.11 22.89
N ASN A 425 38.00 -12.88 22.06
CA ASN A 425 38.54 -14.01 21.30
C ASN A 425 39.17 -13.44 20.00
N TYR A 426 40.34 -12.81 20.11
CA TYR A 426 40.90 -12.04 19.03
C TYR A 426 41.38 -12.91 17.85
N SER A 427 41.88 -14.14 18.12
CA SER A 427 42.30 -15.07 17.07
C SER A 427 41.17 -15.46 16.13
N GLU A 428 40.02 -15.84 16.71
CA GLU A 428 38.82 -16.25 15.97
C GLU A 428 38.18 -15.04 15.25
N ALA A 429 38.22 -13.86 15.89
CA ALA A 429 37.76 -12.62 15.26
C ALA A 429 38.59 -12.28 14.01
N LEU A 430 39.94 -12.43 14.11
CA LEU A 430 40.84 -12.24 12.99
C LEU A 430 40.48 -13.15 11.81
N GLY A 431 40.33 -14.46 12.07
CA GLY A 431 39.96 -15.42 11.03
C GLY A 431 38.64 -15.12 10.36
N ALA A 432 37.64 -14.64 11.13
CA ALA A 432 36.34 -14.23 10.58
C ALA A 432 36.45 -13.00 9.68
N PHE A 433 37.17 -11.94 10.12
CA PHE A 433 37.37 -10.73 9.32
C PHE A 433 38.21 -10.98 8.07
N GLN A 434 39.20 -11.89 8.12
CA GLN A 434 39.96 -12.29 6.92
C GLN A 434 39.04 -12.91 5.86
N LYS A 435 38.16 -13.84 6.25
CA LYS A 435 37.14 -14.41 5.33
C LYS A 435 36.18 -13.35 4.81
N GLY A 436 35.80 -12.40 5.66
CA GLY A 436 35.02 -11.24 5.25
C GLY A 436 35.74 -10.38 4.21
N LEU A 437 37.03 -10.15 4.38
CA LEU A 437 37.88 -9.38 3.44
C LEU A 437 37.97 -10.08 2.08
N GLU A 438 38.20 -11.40 2.05
CA GLU A 438 38.24 -12.17 0.80
C GLU A 438 36.94 -12.00 -0.03
N LEU A 439 35.79 -12.04 0.63
CA LEU A 439 34.50 -11.82 -0.02
C LEU A 439 34.27 -10.36 -0.41
N ALA A 440 34.77 -9.41 0.41
CA ALA A 440 34.73 -7.99 0.12
C ALA A 440 35.52 -7.65 -1.14
N GLN A 441 36.70 -8.27 -1.32
CA GLN A 441 37.54 -8.14 -2.50
C GLN A 441 36.84 -8.69 -3.76
N GLN A 442 36.18 -9.86 -3.66
CA GLN A 442 35.38 -10.41 -4.77
C GLN A 442 34.28 -9.44 -5.21
N LEU A 443 33.62 -8.77 -4.26
CA LEU A 443 32.58 -7.80 -4.49
C LEU A 443 33.11 -6.39 -4.85
N ARG A 444 34.36 -6.11 -4.63
CA ARG A 444 34.97 -4.76 -4.66
C ARG A 444 34.18 -3.79 -3.76
N TYR A 445 33.84 -4.27 -2.57
CA TYR A 445 32.97 -3.55 -1.64
C TYR A 445 33.44 -3.74 -0.19
N GLN A 446 33.52 -2.67 0.58
CA GLN A 446 33.95 -2.67 2.00
C GLN A 446 35.34 -3.25 2.33
N GLU A 447 36.25 -3.34 1.38
CA GLU A 447 37.60 -3.85 1.60
C GLU A 447 38.32 -3.07 2.71
N THR A 448 38.28 -1.73 2.66
CA THR A 448 38.90 -0.86 3.67
C THR A 448 38.34 -1.10 5.07
N TYR A 449 37.01 -1.34 5.17
CA TYR A 449 36.37 -1.65 6.45
C TYR A 449 36.99 -2.92 7.07
N PHE A 450 37.04 -4.01 6.33
CA PHE A 450 37.60 -5.28 6.83
C PHE A 450 39.09 -5.17 7.14
N ALA A 451 39.87 -4.46 6.33
CA ALA A 451 41.28 -4.19 6.60
C ALA A 451 41.46 -3.44 7.93
N GLN A 452 40.62 -2.46 8.23
CA GLN A 452 40.62 -1.75 9.51
C GLN A 452 40.24 -2.66 10.69
N GLN A 453 39.26 -3.53 10.55
CA GLN A 453 38.90 -4.49 11.58
C GLN A 453 40.07 -5.44 11.88
N ILE A 454 40.73 -5.97 10.86
CA ILE A 454 41.90 -6.83 10.97
C ILE A 454 43.05 -6.09 11.69
N GLN A 455 43.30 -4.85 11.33
CA GLN A 455 44.33 -4.04 11.99
C GLN A 455 44.06 -3.83 13.48
N GLN A 456 42.80 -3.50 13.82
CA GLN A 456 42.37 -3.34 15.23
C GLN A 456 42.55 -4.63 16.04
N VAL A 457 42.19 -5.78 15.45
CA VAL A 457 42.34 -7.10 16.11
C VAL A 457 43.80 -7.42 16.33
N ASN A 458 44.68 -7.18 15.34
CA ASN A 458 46.11 -7.40 15.45
C ASN A 458 46.77 -6.55 16.56
N GLN A 459 46.31 -5.29 16.71
CA GLN A 459 46.78 -4.43 17.81
C GLN A 459 46.40 -4.98 19.19
N ARG A 460 45.23 -5.66 19.30
CA ARG A 460 44.81 -6.30 20.56
C ARG A 460 45.53 -7.61 20.83
N LEU A 461 45.94 -8.36 19.79
CA LEU A 461 46.72 -9.57 19.92
C LEU A 461 48.20 -9.30 20.33
N SER A 462 48.71 -8.12 20.06
CA SER A 462 50.10 -7.72 20.39
C SER A 462 50.20 -7.06 21.78
N GLN A 463 49.12 -6.78 22.44
CA GLN A 463 49.04 -6.30 23.83
C GLN A 463 48.94 -7.44 24.82
#